data_09661428bcdde1a4448cad4098ab2610
#
_entry.id   09661428bcdde1a4448cad4098ab2610
#
_cell.length_a   1.000
_cell.length_b   1.000
_cell.length_c   1.000
_cell.angle_alpha   90.00
_cell.angle_beta   90.00
_cell.angle_gamma   90.00
#
_symmetry.space_group_name_H-M   'P 1'
#
loop_
_entity.id
_entity.type
_entity.pdbx_description
1 polymer ?
#
loop_
_entity_poly.entity_id
_entity_poly.type
_entity_poly.pdbx_seq_one_letter_code
_entity_poly.pdbx_strand_id
1 'polypeptide(L)'
;MFVAFFIQRPVFATVCALLIVLGGAAVIPTLPISQFPNLAPPQVSVSSAYIGASAQTVESAVTIPLEQQINGAEGMKYMTSTSGNDGTSSVTVTFDITRDPDLATVDIENRVNTAQGRLPAAVKAIGITTAKSSQNFVFGAAIISDNNKYSTLFMSNYLDIYVRDALKRIPGVADVIIFGERKYSMRLWLDPVRMAGQIGRAHV
;
A
#
# COMPACT_ATOMS: atom_id res chain seq x y z
N MET A 1 -11.18 -23.99 -54.40
CA MET A 1 -10.20 -25.07 -54.42
C MET A 1 -9.72 -25.48 -53.02
N PHE A 2 -9.62 -24.59 -52.06
CA PHE A 2 -9.16 -24.94 -50.68
C PHE A 2 -10.13 -25.90 -49.97
N VAL A 3 -11.43 -25.64 -50.03
CA VAL A 3 -12.47 -26.45 -49.37
C VAL A 3 -12.52 -27.86 -49.86
N ALA A 4 -12.38 -28.08 -51.17
CA ALA A 4 -12.40 -29.40 -51.80
C ALA A 4 -11.25 -30.30 -51.31
N PHE A 5 -10.09 -29.74 -50.98
CA PHE A 5 -8.95 -30.45 -50.47
C PHE A 5 -9.26 -31.09 -49.08
N PHE A 6 -9.91 -30.34 -48.17
CA PHE A 6 -10.30 -30.84 -46.86
C PHE A 6 -11.42 -31.87 -46.91
N ILE A 7 -12.37 -31.73 -47.87
CA ILE A 7 -13.46 -32.65 -48.04
C ILE A 7 -12.93 -34.03 -48.55
N GLN A 8 -11.93 -34.00 -49.45
CA GLN A 8 -11.34 -35.23 -50.02
C GLN A 8 -10.36 -35.93 -49.03
N ARG A 9 -9.90 -35.27 -47.97
CA ARG A 9 -8.99 -35.83 -46.99
C ARG A 9 -9.49 -35.62 -45.57
N PRO A 10 -10.50 -36.42 -45.13
CA PRO A 10 -11.15 -36.21 -43.84
C PRO A 10 -10.20 -36.44 -42.65
N VAL A 11 -9.23 -37.38 -42.73
CA VAL A 11 -8.24 -37.61 -41.70
C VAL A 11 -7.32 -36.42 -41.48
N PHE A 12 -6.90 -35.73 -42.55
CA PHE A 12 -6.12 -34.52 -42.46
C PHE A 12 -6.90 -33.35 -41.83
N ALA A 13 -8.17 -33.23 -42.19
CA ALA A 13 -9.07 -32.21 -41.65
C ALA A 13 -9.28 -32.41 -40.14
N THR A 14 -9.49 -33.64 -39.68
CA THR A 14 -9.66 -33.96 -38.24
C THR A 14 -8.39 -33.73 -37.45
N VAL A 15 -7.21 -34.04 -37.97
CA VAL A 15 -5.94 -33.78 -37.29
C VAL A 15 -5.70 -32.26 -37.16
N CYS A 16 -5.95 -31.48 -38.22
CA CYS A 16 -5.83 -30.02 -38.15
C CYS A 16 -6.82 -29.41 -37.12
N ALA A 17 -8.06 -29.89 -37.10
CA ALA A 17 -9.07 -29.43 -36.15
C ALA A 17 -8.65 -29.75 -34.70
N LEU A 18 -8.15 -30.98 -34.44
CA LEU A 18 -7.64 -31.36 -33.12
C LEU A 18 -6.43 -30.52 -32.68
N LEU A 19 -5.51 -30.22 -33.58
CA LEU A 19 -4.35 -29.35 -33.27
C LEU A 19 -4.80 -27.93 -32.90
N ILE A 20 -5.78 -27.38 -33.61
CA ILE A 20 -6.34 -26.05 -33.28
C ILE A 20 -7.04 -26.06 -31.92
N VAL A 21 -7.83 -27.08 -31.64
CA VAL A 21 -8.52 -27.21 -30.34
C VAL A 21 -7.54 -27.38 -29.20
N LEU A 22 -6.49 -28.24 -29.36
CA LEU A 22 -5.46 -28.43 -28.36
C LEU A 22 -4.63 -27.15 -28.13
N GLY A 23 -4.27 -26.46 -29.22
CA GLY A 23 -3.58 -25.18 -29.13
C GLY A 23 -4.43 -24.11 -28.42
N GLY A 24 -5.73 -24.03 -28.75
CA GLY A 24 -6.66 -23.15 -28.06
C GLY A 24 -6.79 -23.48 -26.57
N ALA A 25 -6.95 -24.74 -26.23
CA ALA A 25 -7.06 -25.19 -24.83
C ALA A 25 -5.79 -24.88 -24.01
N ALA A 26 -4.60 -25.00 -24.62
CA ALA A 26 -3.33 -24.68 -23.97
C ALA A 26 -3.16 -23.17 -23.73
N VAL A 27 -3.74 -22.34 -24.57
CA VAL A 27 -3.61 -20.87 -24.45
C VAL A 27 -4.62 -20.26 -23.48
N ILE A 28 -5.81 -20.87 -23.31
CA ILE A 28 -6.86 -20.36 -22.42
C ILE A 28 -6.34 -20.00 -21.01
N PRO A 29 -5.57 -20.83 -20.28
CA PRO A 29 -5.08 -20.50 -18.94
C PRO A 29 -4.01 -19.39 -18.93
N THR A 30 -3.40 -19.07 -20.06
CA THR A 30 -2.41 -18.01 -20.17
C THR A 30 -3.00 -16.64 -20.50
N LEU A 31 -4.28 -16.59 -20.89
CA LEU A 31 -4.97 -15.34 -21.17
C LEU A 31 -5.23 -14.59 -19.85
N PRO A 32 -4.78 -13.32 -19.74
CA PRO A 32 -5.08 -12.51 -18.57
C PRO A 32 -6.60 -12.25 -18.50
N ILE A 33 -7.26 -12.83 -17.49
CA ILE A 33 -8.69 -12.61 -17.25
C ILE A 33 -8.83 -11.32 -16.45
N SER A 34 -8.86 -10.20 -17.12
CA SER A 34 -9.22 -8.92 -16.54
C SER A 34 -10.52 -8.46 -17.13
N GLN A 35 -11.55 -8.31 -16.30
CA GLN A 35 -12.88 -7.87 -16.75
C GLN A 35 -12.88 -6.41 -17.25
N PHE A 36 -11.91 -5.62 -16.76
CA PHE A 36 -11.65 -4.26 -17.19
C PHE A 36 -10.14 -4.05 -17.36
N PRO A 37 -9.70 -3.25 -18.35
CA PRO A 37 -8.31 -2.86 -18.44
C PRO A 37 -7.89 -2.13 -17.16
N ASN A 38 -6.66 -2.35 -16.71
CA ASN A 38 -6.09 -1.63 -15.56
C ASN A 38 -5.89 -0.16 -15.95
N LEU A 39 -6.94 0.66 -15.79
CA LEU A 39 -6.93 2.09 -16.08
C LEU A 39 -6.47 2.92 -14.87
N ALA A 40 -6.31 2.29 -13.70
CA ALA A 40 -5.84 2.98 -12.51
C ALA A 40 -4.32 3.28 -12.64
N PRO A 41 -3.93 4.55 -12.66
CA PRO A 41 -2.52 4.92 -12.71
C PRO A 41 -1.81 4.43 -11.45
N PRO A 42 -0.54 3.98 -11.56
CA PRO A 42 0.26 3.60 -10.41
C PRO A 42 0.39 4.77 -9.44
N GLN A 43 0.29 4.48 -8.15
CA GLN A 43 0.45 5.45 -7.09
C GLN A 43 1.46 4.98 -6.06
N VAL A 44 2.22 5.93 -5.53
CA VAL A 44 3.13 5.71 -4.40
C VAL A 44 2.73 6.68 -3.30
N SER A 45 2.51 6.16 -2.10
CA SER A 45 2.20 6.94 -0.91
C SER A 45 3.40 7.01 0.02
N VAL A 46 3.73 8.22 0.45
CA VAL A 46 4.76 8.51 1.45
C VAL A 46 4.07 9.00 2.69
N SER A 47 4.23 8.29 3.79
CA SER A 47 3.61 8.62 5.09
C SER A 47 4.68 8.89 6.13
N SER A 48 4.47 9.94 6.92
CA SER A 48 5.33 10.32 8.05
C SER A 48 4.50 10.90 9.19
N ALA A 49 5.07 10.93 10.38
CA ALA A 49 4.42 11.50 11.55
C ALA A 49 5.33 12.46 12.31
N TYR A 50 4.78 13.61 12.67
CA TYR A 50 5.41 14.57 13.57
C TYR A 50 4.50 14.75 14.78
N ILE A 51 4.63 13.86 15.75
CA ILE A 51 3.74 13.78 16.92
C ILE A 51 3.77 15.08 17.70
N GLY A 52 2.59 15.63 18.01
CA GLY A 52 2.40 16.86 18.77
C GLY A 52 2.48 18.14 17.95
N ALA A 53 2.75 18.08 16.65
CA ALA A 53 2.74 19.23 15.76
C ALA A 53 1.34 19.51 15.22
N SER A 54 1.00 20.78 14.99
CA SER A 54 -0.21 21.18 14.28
C SER A 54 -0.08 20.91 12.79
N ALA A 55 -1.19 20.82 12.06
CA ALA A 55 -1.18 20.61 10.60
C ALA A 55 -0.30 21.62 9.86
N GLN A 56 -0.32 22.87 10.25
CA GLN A 56 0.49 23.93 9.65
C GLN A 56 2.00 23.73 9.90
N THR A 57 2.37 23.25 11.08
CA THR A 57 3.76 22.90 11.40
C THR A 57 4.21 21.66 10.64
N VAL A 58 3.34 20.65 10.52
CA VAL A 58 3.60 19.45 9.71
C VAL A 58 3.78 19.82 8.24
N GLU A 59 2.91 20.68 7.70
CA GLU A 59 3.01 21.16 6.34
C GLU A 59 4.35 21.83 6.06
N SER A 60 4.72 22.82 6.87
CA SER A 60 5.93 23.61 6.64
C SER A 60 7.22 22.85 6.91
N ALA A 61 7.26 22.00 7.94
CA ALA A 61 8.48 21.34 8.39
C ALA A 61 8.68 19.93 7.78
N VAL A 62 7.62 19.30 7.28
CA VAL A 62 7.67 17.92 6.80
C VAL A 62 7.15 17.79 5.37
N THR A 63 5.92 18.23 5.11
CA THR A 63 5.25 18.00 3.83
C THR A 63 5.92 18.76 2.70
N ILE A 64 6.16 20.07 2.86
CA ILE A 64 6.82 20.89 1.83
C ILE A 64 8.24 20.41 1.49
N PRO A 65 9.14 20.10 2.45
CA PRO A 65 10.43 19.52 2.16
C PRO A 65 10.38 18.19 1.40
N LEU A 66 9.40 17.33 1.72
CA LEU A 66 9.18 16.08 1.00
C LEU A 66 8.71 16.34 -0.43
N GLU A 67 7.70 17.19 -0.61
CA GLU A 67 7.19 17.57 -1.93
C GLU A 67 8.28 18.13 -2.84
N GLN A 68 9.12 19.02 -2.31
CA GLN A 68 10.22 19.63 -3.06
C GLN A 68 11.21 18.59 -3.61
N GLN A 69 11.49 17.54 -2.85
CA GLN A 69 12.42 16.49 -3.29
C GLN A 69 11.74 15.46 -4.19
N ILE A 70 10.47 15.16 -3.95
CA ILE A 70 9.68 14.23 -4.74
C ILE A 70 9.33 14.83 -6.10
N ASN A 71 9.15 16.14 -6.16
CA ASN A 71 8.82 16.85 -7.39
C ASN A 71 9.86 16.58 -8.49
N GLY A 72 9.38 16.33 -9.70
CA GLY A 72 10.21 15.97 -10.84
C GLY A 72 10.60 14.46 -10.88
N ALA A 73 9.90 13.60 -10.16
CA ALA A 73 10.04 12.15 -10.34
C ALA A 73 9.62 11.75 -11.75
N GLU A 74 10.37 10.82 -12.36
CA GLU A 74 10.14 10.42 -13.73
C GLU A 74 8.76 9.77 -13.94
N GLY A 75 8.00 10.24 -14.91
CA GLY A 75 6.64 9.78 -15.20
C GLY A 75 5.58 10.22 -14.19
N MET A 76 5.89 11.15 -13.30
CA MET A 76 4.91 11.74 -12.38
C MET A 76 3.92 12.61 -13.14
N LYS A 77 2.61 12.40 -12.91
CA LYS A 77 1.52 13.24 -13.44
C LYS A 77 1.15 14.35 -12.48
N TYR A 78 0.87 14.00 -11.25
CA TYR A 78 0.54 14.93 -10.19
C TYR A 78 0.84 14.34 -8.82
N MET A 79 0.88 15.20 -7.84
CA MET A 79 1.10 14.87 -6.45
C MET A 79 0.03 15.54 -5.60
N THR A 80 -0.48 14.84 -4.60
CA THR A 80 -1.41 15.36 -3.60
C THR A 80 -0.87 15.09 -2.22
N SER A 81 -0.98 16.06 -1.33
CA SER A 81 -0.52 15.92 0.05
C SER A 81 -1.60 16.35 1.04
N THR A 82 -1.55 15.74 2.21
CA THR A 82 -2.44 16.03 3.32
C THR A 82 -1.63 16.08 4.61
N SER A 83 -1.83 17.16 5.38
CA SER A 83 -1.23 17.35 6.71
C SER A 83 -2.32 17.38 7.76
N GLY A 84 -2.26 16.48 8.74
CA GLY A 84 -3.26 16.34 9.79
C GLY A 84 -2.88 17.07 11.08
N ASN A 85 -3.89 17.47 11.86
CA ASN A 85 -3.68 18.04 13.21
C ASN A 85 -3.25 16.99 14.25
N ASP A 86 -3.26 15.73 13.88
CA ASP A 86 -2.70 14.62 14.64
C ASP A 86 -1.19 14.43 14.44
N GLY A 87 -0.58 15.32 13.65
CA GLY A 87 0.82 15.28 13.30
C GLY A 87 1.15 14.39 12.11
N THR A 88 0.17 13.84 11.40
CA THR A 88 0.41 12.99 10.23
C THR A 88 0.64 13.83 8.96
N SER A 89 1.55 13.36 8.11
CA SER A 89 1.75 13.84 6.74
C SER A 89 1.65 12.67 5.79
N SER A 90 0.86 12.83 4.74
CA SER A 90 0.71 11.85 3.66
C SER A 90 0.88 12.55 2.32
N VAL A 91 1.81 12.07 1.52
CA VAL A 91 2.07 12.55 0.16
C VAL A 91 1.83 11.41 -0.81
N THR A 92 0.86 11.56 -1.70
CA THR A 92 0.52 10.56 -2.73
C THR A 92 0.95 11.07 -4.09
N VAL A 93 1.81 10.31 -4.74
CA VAL A 93 2.33 10.59 -6.08
C VAL A 93 1.65 9.67 -7.08
N THR A 94 1.04 10.25 -8.11
CA THR A 94 0.38 9.53 -9.20
C THR A 94 1.24 9.58 -10.44
N PHE A 95 1.51 8.42 -11.03
CA PHE A 95 2.37 8.25 -12.19
C PHE A 95 1.58 7.99 -13.46
N ASP A 96 2.26 7.99 -14.59
CA ASP A 96 1.69 7.56 -15.85
C ASP A 96 1.37 6.05 -15.80
N ILE A 97 0.32 5.63 -16.49
CA ILE A 97 -0.16 4.25 -16.52
C ILE A 97 0.89 3.27 -17.08
N THR A 98 1.83 3.78 -17.89
CA THR A 98 2.92 2.99 -18.47
C THR A 98 4.11 2.82 -17.53
N ARG A 99 4.15 3.56 -16.42
CA ARG A 99 5.25 3.50 -15.46
C ARG A 99 5.18 2.24 -14.60
N ASP A 100 6.31 1.55 -14.47
CA ASP A 100 6.43 0.42 -13.56
C ASP A 100 6.30 0.87 -12.10
N PRO A 101 5.34 0.31 -11.32
CA PRO A 101 5.12 0.70 -9.93
C PRO A 101 6.31 0.41 -9.01
N ASP A 102 7.10 -0.63 -9.30
CA ASP A 102 8.26 -1.01 -8.49
C ASP A 102 9.38 0.00 -8.67
N LEU A 103 9.69 0.37 -9.90
CA LEU A 103 10.68 1.39 -10.21
C LEU A 103 10.24 2.78 -9.68
N ALA A 104 8.97 3.11 -9.78
CA ALA A 104 8.42 4.35 -9.23
C ALA A 104 8.60 4.41 -7.70
N THR A 105 8.37 3.31 -7.01
CA THR A 105 8.53 3.25 -5.54
C THR A 105 10.00 3.45 -5.15
N VAL A 106 10.93 2.80 -5.82
CA VAL A 106 12.37 2.95 -5.58
C VAL A 106 12.84 4.38 -5.84
N ASP A 107 12.38 5.03 -6.92
CA ASP A 107 12.73 6.43 -7.23
C ASP A 107 12.21 7.37 -6.12
N ILE A 108 10.96 7.19 -5.68
CA ILE A 108 10.41 7.99 -4.58
C ILE A 108 11.16 7.75 -3.28
N GLU A 109 11.50 6.50 -2.94
CA GLU A 109 12.26 6.17 -1.75
C GLU A 109 13.65 6.85 -1.74
N ASN A 110 14.36 6.83 -2.84
CA ASN A 110 15.64 7.52 -3.00
C ASN A 110 15.50 9.04 -2.79
N ARG A 111 14.44 9.65 -3.32
CA ARG A 111 14.15 11.08 -3.15
C ARG A 111 13.77 11.43 -1.71
N VAL A 112 12.96 10.59 -1.06
CA VAL A 112 12.62 10.71 0.36
C VAL A 112 13.86 10.60 1.23
N ASN A 113 14.76 9.66 0.96
CA ASN A 113 16.03 9.54 1.66
C ASN A 113 16.90 10.79 1.52
N THR A 114 16.90 11.42 0.36
CA THR A 114 17.59 12.72 0.15
C THR A 114 16.93 13.84 0.97
N ALA A 115 15.60 13.81 1.12
CA ALA A 115 14.85 14.80 1.92
C ALA A 115 15.12 14.67 3.42
N GLN A 116 15.51 13.50 3.93
CA GLN A 116 15.68 13.25 5.37
C GLN A 116 16.63 14.26 6.05
N GLY A 117 17.64 14.76 5.33
CA GLY A 117 18.57 15.78 5.87
C GLY A 117 17.88 17.06 6.34
N ARG A 118 16.74 17.41 5.76
CA ARG A 118 15.98 18.63 6.03
C ARG A 118 14.84 18.47 7.03
N LEU A 119 14.54 17.21 7.43
CA LEU A 119 13.41 16.92 8.29
C LEU A 119 13.76 17.00 9.78
N PRO A 120 12.79 17.35 10.64
CA PRO A 120 12.97 17.36 12.09
C PRO A 120 13.46 16.03 12.65
N ALA A 121 14.26 16.05 13.72
CA ALA A 121 14.80 14.84 14.35
C ALA A 121 13.69 13.88 14.84
N ALA A 122 12.57 14.44 15.34
CA ALA A 122 11.43 13.63 15.78
C ALA A 122 10.79 12.82 14.65
N VAL A 123 10.68 13.39 13.43
CA VAL A 123 10.16 12.68 12.25
C VAL A 123 11.12 11.56 11.81
N LYS A 124 12.42 11.83 11.84
CA LYS A 124 13.45 10.83 11.52
C LYS A 124 13.46 9.66 12.51
N ALA A 125 13.22 9.92 13.78
CA ALA A 125 13.17 8.89 14.82
C ALA A 125 12.00 7.94 14.65
N ILE A 126 10.84 8.43 14.16
CA ILE A 126 9.66 7.61 13.87
C ILE A 126 9.86 6.87 12.54
N GLY A 127 10.50 7.52 11.57
CA GLY A 127 10.70 7.02 10.22
C GLY A 127 9.65 7.51 9.23
N ILE A 128 9.99 7.34 7.95
CA ILE A 128 9.11 7.66 6.81
C ILE A 128 8.84 6.35 6.08
N THR A 129 7.59 6.09 5.80
CA THR A 129 7.18 4.88 5.09
C THR A 129 6.79 5.23 3.66
N THR A 130 7.40 4.55 2.70
CA THR A 130 7.04 4.62 1.28
C THR A 130 6.41 3.30 0.89
N ALA A 131 5.22 3.34 0.31
CA ALA A 131 4.49 2.14 -0.09
C ALA A 131 3.77 2.37 -1.42
N LYS A 132 3.66 1.30 -2.21
CA LYS A 132 2.74 1.29 -3.36
C LYS A 132 1.33 1.50 -2.85
N SER A 133 0.59 2.37 -3.51
CA SER A 133 -0.82 2.60 -3.23
C SER A 133 -1.64 2.18 -4.44
N SER A 134 -2.74 1.49 -4.19
CA SER A 134 -3.73 1.18 -5.22
C SER A 134 -5.08 1.67 -4.73
N GLN A 135 -5.82 2.33 -5.61
CA GLN A 135 -7.20 2.74 -5.32
C GLN A 135 -8.20 1.58 -5.45
N ASN A 136 -7.76 0.45 -6.00
CA ASN A 136 -8.63 -0.70 -6.25
C ASN A 136 -8.62 -1.65 -5.06
N PHE A 137 -9.77 -1.84 -4.45
CA PHE A 137 -9.98 -2.92 -3.49
C PHE A 137 -10.06 -4.25 -4.24
N VAL A 138 -9.18 -5.18 -3.89
CA VAL A 138 -9.21 -6.54 -4.43
C VAL A 138 -10.25 -7.38 -3.69
N PHE A 139 -10.31 -7.22 -2.38
CA PHE A 139 -11.18 -8.01 -1.52
C PHE A 139 -11.46 -7.26 -0.21
N GLY A 140 -12.66 -7.39 0.29
CA GLY A 140 -13.06 -6.90 1.62
C GLY A 140 -13.71 -8.02 2.41
N ALA A 141 -13.29 -8.23 3.65
CA ALA A 141 -13.88 -9.18 4.58
C ALA A 141 -14.20 -8.52 5.92
N ALA A 142 -15.26 -8.97 6.57
CA ALA A 142 -15.61 -8.54 7.91
C ALA A 142 -15.56 -9.73 8.87
N ILE A 143 -14.99 -9.53 10.07
CA ILE A 143 -15.08 -10.51 11.16
C ILE A 143 -16.16 -10.06 12.10
N ILE A 144 -17.09 -10.96 12.37
CA ILE A 144 -18.23 -10.74 13.26
C ILE A 144 -18.15 -11.75 14.40
N SER A 145 -18.35 -11.28 15.64
CA SER A 145 -18.47 -12.17 16.78
C SER A 145 -19.93 -12.54 16.98
N ASP A 146 -20.25 -13.82 16.86
CA ASP A 146 -21.57 -14.32 17.21
C ASP A 146 -21.74 -14.25 18.74
N ASN A 147 -22.93 -13.78 19.20
CA ASN A 147 -23.29 -13.63 20.61
C ASN A 147 -22.33 -12.77 21.47
N ASN A 148 -21.60 -11.82 20.89
CA ASN A 148 -20.65 -10.95 21.59
C ASN A 148 -19.59 -11.72 22.42
N LYS A 149 -19.26 -12.95 22.05
CA LYS A 149 -18.30 -13.80 22.74
C LYS A 149 -16.88 -13.20 22.78
N TYR A 150 -16.51 -12.49 21.73
CA TYR A 150 -15.20 -11.84 21.62
C TYR A 150 -15.37 -10.32 21.53
N SER A 151 -14.56 -9.58 22.31
CA SER A 151 -14.57 -8.12 22.26
C SER A 151 -13.99 -7.61 20.94
N THR A 152 -14.42 -6.42 20.51
CA THR A 152 -13.88 -5.75 19.32
C THR A 152 -12.36 -5.58 19.39
N LEU A 153 -11.82 -5.33 20.59
CA LEU A 153 -10.39 -5.19 20.82
C LEU A 153 -9.64 -6.51 20.56
N PHE A 154 -10.19 -7.63 21.03
CA PHE A 154 -9.62 -8.96 20.78
C PHE A 154 -9.65 -9.30 19.29
N MET A 155 -10.78 -9.07 18.61
CA MET A 155 -10.91 -9.31 17.16
C MET A 155 -9.93 -8.46 16.35
N SER A 156 -9.80 -7.19 16.70
CA SER A 156 -8.86 -6.28 16.04
C SER A 156 -7.40 -6.74 16.21
N ASN A 157 -7.01 -7.14 17.41
CA ASN A 157 -5.68 -7.66 17.68
C ASN A 157 -5.41 -9.00 16.98
N TYR A 158 -6.42 -9.86 16.90
CA TYR A 158 -6.31 -11.12 16.15
C TYR A 158 -6.11 -10.88 14.65
N LEU A 159 -6.86 -9.94 14.08
CA LEU A 159 -6.70 -9.52 12.69
C LEU A 159 -5.31 -8.98 12.41
N ASP A 160 -4.78 -8.14 13.30
CA ASP A 160 -3.46 -7.52 13.12
C ASP A 160 -2.33 -8.55 13.18
N ILE A 161 -2.36 -9.45 14.17
CA ILE A 161 -1.28 -10.41 14.41
C ILE A 161 -1.31 -11.59 13.42
N TYR A 162 -2.48 -12.15 13.15
CA TYR A 162 -2.57 -13.42 12.42
C TYR A 162 -3.04 -13.27 10.97
N VAL A 163 -3.99 -12.38 10.72
CA VAL A 163 -4.64 -12.30 9.41
C VAL A 163 -3.92 -11.33 8.48
N ARG A 164 -3.52 -10.16 8.96
CA ARG A 164 -2.83 -9.15 8.16
C ARG A 164 -1.59 -9.71 7.48
N ASP A 165 -0.71 -10.35 8.26
CA ASP A 165 0.54 -10.88 7.73
C ASP A 165 0.33 -12.06 6.78
N ALA A 166 -0.67 -12.89 7.06
CA ALA A 166 -1.01 -14.00 6.17
C ALA A 166 -1.53 -13.50 4.82
N LEU A 167 -2.37 -12.47 4.82
CA LEU A 167 -2.91 -11.88 3.59
C LEU A 167 -1.83 -11.11 2.81
N LYS A 168 -0.93 -10.38 3.48
CA LYS A 168 0.17 -9.66 2.82
C LYS A 168 1.16 -10.58 2.08
N ARG A 169 1.24 -11.86 2.45
CA ARG A 169 2.11 -12.85 1.78
C ARG A 169 1.53 -13.41 0.49
N ILE A 170 0.26 -13.12 0.19
CA ILE A 170 -0.39 -13.60 -1.02
C ILE A 170 0.10 -12.75 -2.21
N PRO A 171 0.61 -13.37 -3.28
CA PRO A 171 1.04 -12.65 -4.47
C PRO A 171 -0.12 -11.81 -5.05
N GLY A 172 0.14 -10.54 -5.34
CA GLY A 172 -0.86 -9.60 -5.86
C GLY A 172 -1.55 -8.75 -4.80
N VAL A 173 -1.33 -9.00 -3.50
CA VAL A 173 -1.80 -8.13 -2.41
C VAL A 173 -0.74 -7.08 -2.11
N ALA A 174 -1.06 -5.81 -2.33
CA ALA A 174 -0.14 -4.69 -2.06
C ALA A 174 -0.16 -4.29 -0.57
N ASP A 175 -1.33 -4.16 0.02
CA ASP A 175 -1.52 -3.82 1.44
C ASP A 175 -2.84 -4.36 1.99
N VAL A 176 -2.93 -4.45 3.32
CA VAL A 176 -4.13 -4.87 4.05
C VAL A 176 -4.45 -3.82 5.11
N ILE A 177 -5.61 -3.17 4.94
CA ILE A 177 -6.09 -2.12 5.84
C ILE A 177 -7.19 -2.70 6.73
N ILE A 178 -7.04 -2.55 8.04
CA ILE A 178 -8.06 -2.94 9.02
C ILE A 178 -8.85 -1.71 9.41
N PHE A 179 -10.10 -1.63 8.94
CA PHE A 179 -10.99 -0.53 9.32
C PHE A 179 -11.48 -0.69 10.76
N GLY A 180 -11.38 0.40 11.54
CA GLY A 180 -11.75 0.37 12.96
C GLY A 180 -10.75 -0.35 13.87
N GLU A 181 -9.51 -0.47 13.42
CA GLU A 181 -8.43 -1.08 14.19
C GLU A 181 -8.31 -0.46 15.58
N ARG A 182 -8.27 -1.32 16.59
CA ARG A 182 -7.99 -0.94 17.98
C ARG A 182 -6.80 -1.72 18.49
N LYS A 183 -5.72 -1.00 18.83
CA LYS A 183 -4.51 -1.60 19.37
C LYS A 183 -4.49 -1.51 20.90
N TYR A 184 -3.96 -2.54 21.54
CA TYR A 184 -3.63 -2.45 22.94
C TYR A 184 -2.56 -1.38 23.13
N SER A 185 -2.82 -0.43 24.01
CA SER A 185 -1.84 0.58 24.39
C SER A 185 -1.72 0.64 25.91
N MET A 186 -0.50 0.69 26.42
CA MET A 186 -0.24 0.93 27.82
C MET A 186 -0.08 2.44 28.04
N ARG A 187 -0.90 3.02 28.89
CA ARG A 187 -0.79 4.42 29.29
C ARG A 187 -0.17 4.50 30.68
N LEU A 188 1.01 5.09 30.76
CA LEU A 188 1.69 5.34 32.01
C LEU A 188 1.35 6.78 32.46
N TRP A 189 0.62 6.90 33.55
CA TRP A 189 0.34 8.19 34.17
C TRP A 189 1.39 8.44 35.25
N LEU A 190 2.29 9.38 34.98
CA LEU A 190 3.33 9.79 35.93
C LEU A 190 2.78 10.95 36.77
N ASP A 191 2.86 10.82 38.10
CA ASP A 191 2.52 11.90 39.02
C ASP A 191 3.74 12.80 39.21
N PRO A 192 3.71 14.05 38.69
CA PRO A 192 4.89 14.95 38.77
C PRO A 192 5.26 15.33 40.21
N VAL A 193 4.29 15.35 41.14
CA VAL A 193 4.54 15.68 42.52
C VAL A 193 5.29 14.55 43.25
N ARG A 194 4.87 13.30 43.01
CA ARG A 194 5.58 12.12 43.52
C ARG A 194 6.94 11.94 42.88
N MET A 195 7.09 12.24 41.62
CA MET A 195 8.38 12.21 40.92
C MET A 195 9.39 13.22 41.48
N ALA A 196 8.93 14.42 41.83
CA ALA A 196 9.80 15.43 42.46
C ALA A 196 10.36 15.02 43.84
N GLY A 197 9.65 14.16 44.56
CA GLY A 197 10.06 13.60 45.83
C GLY A 197 10.97 12.35 45.73
N GLN A 198 11.10 11.76 44.55
CA GLN A 198 11.96 10.61 44.30
C GLN A 198 13.26 11.09 43.68
N ILE A 199 14.42 10.66 44.21
CA ILE A 199 15.76 10.99 43.72
C ILE A 199 15.95 10.23 42.39
N GLY A 200 15.50 10.82 41.30
CA GLY A 200 15.65 10.28 39.95
C GLY A 200 15.17 11.32 38.93
N ARG A 201 16.09 12.15 38.45
CA ARG A 201 15.81 13.00 37.29
C ARG A 201 15.79 12.10 36.07
N ALA A 202 14.62 11.96 35.44
CA ALA A 202 14.58 11.45 34.09
C ALA A 202 15.31 12.46 33.21
N HIS A 203 16.45 12.09 32.67
CA HIS A 203 17.06 12.82 31.58
C HIS A 203 16.23 12.52 30.33
N VAL A 204 15.52 13.55 29.82
CA VAL A 204 14.92 13.57 28.49
C VAL A 204 16.01 13.98 27.51
#